data_a20bfc1fd473a5f1e1258b36d45c2ee4
#
_entry.id   a20bfc1fd473a5f1e1258b36d45c2ee4
#
_cell.length_a   1.000
_cell.length_b   1.000
_cell.length_c   1.000
_cell.angle_alpha   90.00
_cell.angle_beta   90.00
_cell.angle_gamma   90.00
#
_symmetry.space_group_name_H-M   'P 1'
#
loop_
_entity.id
_entity.type
_entity.pdbx_description
1 polymer ?
#
loop_
_entity_poly.entity_id
_entity_poly.type
_entity_poly.pdbx_seq_one_letter_code
_entity_poly.pdbx_strand_id
1 'polypeptide(L)'
;HPDHSPAAAVLAASTGASLVGRTTEDDRHQDLTFQPQTQIEDDDCIAGDGWTLRAIRTPGHVDNHVCYLLEEEGIVFAGDHIMNGSTVVIVPPGGSMADYIASLKRLLDYDVRSVAPGHGELIPDCRAEVEKLVRHRLMREAKVARALAPAPQSLDTLVVSVYDDVDPAMHEWAKLSLLAHLIKLEGEGRSVRSSGKGEEGWCEAA
;
A
#
# COMPACT_ATOMS: atom_id res chain seq x y z
N HIS A 1 -1.81 -6.86 9.50
CA HIS A 1 -3.07 -7.52 9.21
C HIS A 1 -3.08 -8.95 9.77
N PRO A 2 -4.28 -9.58 9.98
CA PRO A 2 -4.40 -10.88 10.63
C PRO A 2 -3.79 -12.07 9.85
N ASP A 3 -3.47 -11.91 8.60
CA ASP A 3 -2.81 -12.92 7.76
C ASP A 3 -1.28 -12.84 7.77
N HIS A 4 -0.69 -11.86 8.49
CA HIS A 4 0.77 -11.68 8.54
C HIS A 4 1.38 -11.95 9.93
N SER A 5 0.74 -11.56 11.02
CA SER A 5 1.38 -11.52 12.34
C SER A 5 0.88 -12.52 13.40
N PRO A 6 -0.13 -13.40 13.20
CA PRO A 6 -0.69 -14.21 14.30
C PRO A 6 0.30 -15.16 14.95
N ALA A 7 1.35 -15.59 14.23
CA ALA A 7 2.39 -16.46 14.79
C ALA A 7 3.36 -15.71 15.74
N ALA A 8 3.43 -14.39 15.68
CA ALA A 8 4.42 -13.61 16.40
C ALA A 8 4.34 -13.81 17.94
N ALA A 9 3.13 -13.74 18.50
CA ALA A 9 2.92 -13.93 19.94
C ALA A 9 3.32 -15.34 20.41
N VAL A 10 3.00 -16.37 19.61
CA VAL A 10 3.36 -17.77 19.91
C VAL A 10 4.87 -17.98 19.84
N LEU A 11 5.52 -17.41 18.83
CA LEU A 11 6.97 -17.48 18.67
C LEU A 11 7.68 -16.76 19.81
N ALA A 12 7.25 -15.55 20.17
CA ALA A 12 7.81 -14.81 21.29
C ALA A 12 7.69 -15.59 22.60
N ALA A 13 6.53 -16.18 22.88
CA ALA A 13 6.31 -16.97 24.09
C ALA A 13 7.20 -18.23 24.15
N SER A 14 7.45 -18.88 23.00
CA SER A 14 8.23 -20.13 22.95
C SER A 14 9.74 -19.93 22.91
N THR A 15 10.21 -18.79 22.40
CA THR A 15 11.63 -18.52 22.20
C THR A 15 12.22 -17.44 23.12
N GLY A 16 11.36 -16.64 23.73
CA GLY A 16 11.79 -15.43 24.47
C GLY A 16 12.19 -14.27 23.55
N ALA A 17 11.89 -14.34 22.24
CA ALA A 17 12.20 -13.28 21.29
C ALA A 17 11.37 -12.02 21.60
N SER A 18 12.01 -10.85 21.47
CA SER A 18 11.31 -9.57 21.53
C SER A 18 10.58 -9.30 20.22
N LEU A 19 9.36 -8.78 20.31
CA LEU A 19 8.60 -8.32 19.15
C LEU A 19 8.96 -6.87 18.87
N VAL A 20 9.32 -6.62 17.62
CA VAL A 20 9.63 -5.28 17.09
C VAL A 20 8.73 -5.02 15.91
N GLY A 21 8.12 -3.86 15.85
CA GLY A 21 7.23 -3.51 14.75
C GLY A 21 6.56 -2.16 14.98
N ARG A 22 5.56 -1.86 14.14
CA ARG A 22 4.83 -0.60 14.22
C ARG A 22 3.34 -0.84 14.33
N THR A 23 2.70 -0.19 15.30
CA THR A 23 1.25 -0.17 15.46
C THR A 23 0.65 1.12 14.89
N THR A 24 -0.67 1.13 14.70
CA THR A 24 -1.45 2.31 14.31
C THR A 24 -2.61 2.52 15.28
N GLU A 25 -3.17 3.72 15.28
CA GLU A 25 -4.40 4.03 16.02
C GLU A 25 -5.65 3.45 15.30
N ASP A 26 -5.57 3.24 13.98
CA ASP A 26 -6.64 2.60 13.20
C ASP A 26 -6.50 1.08 13.27
N ASP A 27 -7.24 0.46 14.19
CA ASP A 27 -7.18 -0.98 14.47
C ASP A 27 -8.15 -1.84 13.63
N ARG A 28 -8.96 -1.24 12.74
CA ARG A 28 -10.08 -1.91 12.06
C ARG A 28 -9.71 -3.17 11.29
N HIS A 29 -8.48 -3.30 10.84
CA HIS A 29 -7.99 -4.46 10.08
C HIS A 29 -6.67 -4.99 10.63
N GLN A 30 -6.31 -4.59 11.85
CA GLN A 30 -5.04 -4.98 12.49
C GLN A 30 -5.19 -6.30 13.25
N ASP A 31 -4.09 -7.04 13.34
CA ASP A 31 -3.97 -8.15 14.26
C ASP A 31 -3.66 -7.62 15.67
N LEU A 32 -4.68 -7.54 16.51
CA LEU A 32 -4.55 -7.03 17.88
C LEU A 32 -3.76 -7.96 18.81
N THR A 33 -3.40 -9.17 18.37
CA THR A 33 -2.52 -10.08 19.10
C THR A 33 -1.04 -9.70 18.95
N PHE A 34 -0.69 -8.93 17.94
CA PHE A 34 0.65 -8.39 17.74
C PHE A 34 0.87 -7.18 18.66
N GLN A 35 1.62 -7.38 19.74
CA GLN A 35 1.95 -6.34 20.73
C GLN A 35 3.47 -6.15 20.79
N PRO A 36 4.05 -5.30 19.92
CA PRO A 36 5.50 -5.10 19.90
C PRO A 36 5.97 -4.37 21.18
N GLN A 37 7.05 -4.87 21.76
CA GLN A 37 7.73 -4.22 22.90
C GLN A 37 8.51 -2.98 22.45
N THR A 38 8.92 -2.95 21.17
CA THR A 38 9.65 -1.84 20.60
C THR A 38 8.95 -1.37 19.32
N GLN A 39 8.55 -0.11 19.30
CA GLN A 39 8.10 0.56 18.08
C GLN A 39 9.34 0.83 17.21
N ILE A 40 9.27 0.46 15.94
CA ILE A 40 10.36 0.70 15.00
C ILE A 40 10.07 1.99 14.21
N GLU A 41 11.11 2.78 14.06
CA GLU A 41 11.05 4.01 13.25
C GLU A 41 11.73 3.81 11.89
N ASP A 42 11.59 4.82 11.07
CA ASP A 42 12.16 4.82 9.73
C ASP A 42 13.70 4.82 9.79
N ASP A 43 14.34 4.00 8.96
CA ASP A 43 15.78 3.79 8.92
C ASP A 43 16.41 3.16 10.18
N ASP A 44 15.59 2.73 11.17
CA ASP A 44 16.10 1.92 12.28
C ASP A 44 16.71 0.61 11.78
N CYS A 45 17.79 0.20 12.44
CA CYS A 45 18.48 -1.04 12.13
C CYS A 45 18.43 -2.02 13.29
N ILE A 46 18.09 -3.28 13.00
CA ILE A 46 18.23 -4.41 13.91
C ILE A 46 19.38 -5.26 13.37
N ALA A 47 20.44 -5.40 14.15
CA ALA A 47 21.63 -6.14 13.75
C ALA A 47 21.82 -7.42 14.56
N GLY A 48 22.30 -8.46 13.90
CA GLY A 48 22.74 -9.72 14.49
C GLY A 48 24.16 -10.08 14.05
N ASP A 49 24.57 -11.32 14.28
CA ASP A 49 25.87 -11.80 13.84
C ASP A 49 25.86 -12.01 12.31
N GLY A 50 26.47 -11.06 11.60
CA GLY A 50 26.62 -11.09 10.15
C GLY A 50 25.38 -10.71 9.34
N TRP A 51 24.38 -10.06 9.95
CA TRP A 51 23.21 -9.56 9.23
C TRP A 51 22.66 -8.26 9.84
N THR A 52 22.06 -7.44 8.99
CA THR A 52 21.41 -6.18 9.35
C THR A 52 20.06 -6.08 8.66
N LEU A 53 18.99 -5.89 9.43
CA LEU A 53 17.65 -5.54 8.93
C LEU A 53 17.42 -4.05 9.12
N ARG A 54 17.30 -3.32 8.03
CA ARG A 54 16.90 -1.91 8.03
C ARG A 54 15.40 -1.80 7.84
N ALA A 55 14.73 -1.07 8.71
CA ALA A 55 13.32 -0.73 8.57
C ALA A 55 13.15 0.44 7.60
N ILE A 56 12.29 0.27 6.60
CA ILE A 56 11.93 1.31 5.63
C ILE A 56 10.43 1.54 5.77
N ARG A 57 10.02 2.69 6.25
CA ARG A 57 8.60 3.03 6.29
C ARG A 57 8.03 3.17 4.89
N THR A 58 6.97 2.40 4.61
CA THR A 58 6.32 2.34 3.32
C THR A 58 4.79 2.48 3.45
N PRO A 59 4.31 3.63 4.01
CA PRO A 59 2.87 3.85 4.11
C PRO A 59 2.21 3.82 2.74
N GLY A 60 0.92 3.47 2.72
CA GLY A 60 0.12 3.49 1.49
C GLY A 60 -0.91 2.41 1.42
N HIS A 61 -0.56 1.12 1.57
CA HIS A 61 -1.54 0.07 1.78
C HIS A 61 -2.22 0.24 3.13
N VAL A 62 -1.41 0.43 4.17
CA VAL A 62 -1.78 0.92 5.49
C VAL A 62 -0.77 1.95 5.96
N ASP A 63 -1.13 2.78 6.93
CA ASP A 63 -0.31 3.90 7.42
C ASP A 63 0.91 3.45 8.22
N ASN A 64 0.83 2.30 8.90
CA ASN A 64 1.89 1.72 9.72
C ASN A 64 2.79 0.73 8.99
N HIS A 65 2.67 0.61 7.67
CA HIS A 65 3.44 -0.36 6.89
C HIS A 65 4.96 -0.09 6.96
N VAL A 66 5.73 -1.18 7.14
CA VAL A 66 7.19 -1.17 7.15
C VAL A 66 7.69 -2.34 6.30
N CYS A 67 8.58 -2.05 5.36
CA CYS A 67 9.41 -3.06 4.71
C CYS A 67 10.71 -3.24 5.49
N TYR A 68 11.30 -4.43 5.44
CA TYR A 68 12.59 -4.71 6.06
C TYR A 68 13.61 -5.13 5.00
N LEU A 69 14.68 -4.36 4.89
CA LEU A 69 15.80 -4.66 3.99
C LEU A 69 16.87 -5.45 4.74
N LEU A 70 17.15 -6.69 4.29
CA LEU A 70 18.35 -7.43 4.67
C LEU A 70 19.50 -6.90 3.82
N GLU A 71 20.35 -6.07 4.44
CA GLU A 71 21.35 -5.25 3.73
C GLU A 71 22.37 -6.11 2.98
N GLU A 72 22.89 -7.16 3.61
CA GLU A 72 23.94 -8.03 3.05
C GLU A 72 23.49 -8.77 1.78
N GLU A 73 22.22 -9.15 1.74
CA GLU A 73 21.62 -9.87 0.62
C GLU A 73 20.91 -8.94 -0.38
N GLY A 74 20.66 -7.67 -0.03
CA GLY A 74 19.85 -6.73 -0.82
C GLY A 74 18.42 -7.23 -1.05
N ILE A 75 17.87 -7.97 -0.10
CA ILE A 75 16.51 -8.51 -0.15
C ILE A 75 15.59 -7.66 0.73
N VAL A 76 14.54 -7.11 0.15
CA VAL A 76 13.49 -6.43 0.93
C VAL A 76 12.31 -7.36 1.19
N PHE A 77 11.97 -7.56 2.47
CA PHE A 77 10.72 -8.20 2.89
C PHE A 77 9.63 -7.13 2.82
N ALA A 78 8.78 -7.24 1.80
CA ALA A 78 7.90 -6.15 1.40
C ALA A 78 6.47 -6.25 1.98
N GLY A 79 6.13 -7.33 2.69
CA GLY A 79 4.75 -7.53 3.12
C GLY A 79 3.78 -7.30 1.97
N ASP A 80 2.71 -6.54 2.20
CA ASP A 80 1.73 -6.19 1.18
C ASP A 80 2.02 -4.87 0.45
N HIS A 81 3.22 -4.32 0.62
CA HIS A 81 3.62 -3.18 -0.20
C HIS A 81 3.84 -3.58 -1.67
N ILE A 82 4.46 -4.74 -1.90
CA ILE A 82 4.66 -5.33 -3.22
C ILE A 82 4.23 -6.80 -3.18
N MET A 83 3.32 -7.19 -4.07
CA MET A 83 2.82 -8.55 -4.23
C MET A 83 3.25 -9.11 -5.59
N ASN A 84 3.58 -10.40 -5.67
CA ASN A 84 3.88 -11.05 -6.94
C ASN A 84 2.58 -11.45 -7.65
N GLY A 85 2.45 -11.06 -8.92
CA GLY A 85 1.31 -11.45 -9.79
C GLY A 85 0.02 -10.68 -9.56
N SER A 86 -0.02 -9.76 -8.59
CA SER A 86 -1.19 -8.94 -8.28
C SER A 86 -0.78 -7.53 -7.86
N THR A 87 -1.76 -6.66 -7.68
CA THR A 87 -1.57 -5.33 -7.09
C THR A 87 -2.38 -5.21 -5.82
N VAL A 88 -1.78 -4.65 -4.77
CA VAL A 88 -2.44 -4.47 -3.48
C VAL A 88 -3.62 -3.51 -3.59
N VAL A 89 -4.68 -3.75 -2.82
CA VAL A 89 -5.81 -2.81 -2.71
C VAL A 89 -5.43 -1.69 -1.73
N ILE A 90 -5.75 -0.46 -2.10
CA ILE A 90 -5.56 0.71 -1.23
C ILE A 90 -6.92 1.15 -0.72
N VAL A 91 -7.11 1.08 0.60
CA VAL A 91 -8.41 1.31 1.26
C VAL A 91 -8.35 2.56 2.13
N PRO A 92 -8.86 3.71 1.66
CA PRO A 92 -8.97 4.90 2.51
C PRO A 92 -9.94 4.69 3.69
N PRO A 93 -9.76 5.38 4.84
CA PRO A 93 -8.72 6.39 5.09
C PRO A 93 -7.38 5.80 5.57
N GLY A 94 -7.29 4.53 5.96
CA GLY A 94 -6.05 3.91 6.45
C GLY A 94 -4.99 3.75 5.35
N GLY A 95 -5.43 3.59 4.09
CA GLY A 95 -4.58 3.54 2.91
C GLY A 95 -4.57 4.86 2.13
N SER A 96 -3.44 5.17 1.47
CA SER A 96 -3.22 6.38 0.67
C SER A 96 -2.50 6.05 -0.63
N MET A 97 -3.10 6.41 -1.77
CA MET A 97 -2.48 6.20 -3.08
C MET A 97 -1.26 7.10 -3.31
N ALA A 98 -1.28 8.31 -2.76
CA ALA A 98 -0.15 9.24 -2.84
C ALA A 98 1.07 8.66 -2.10
N ASP A 99 0.87 8.24 -0.85
CA ASP A 99 1.93 7.65 -0.03
C ASP A 99 2.41 6.33 -0.59
N TYR A 100 1.51 5.49 -1.13
CA TYR A 100 1.87 4.22 -1.77
C TYR A 100 2.83 4.43 -2.95
N ILE A 101 2.53 5.37 -3.85
CA ILE A 101 3.40 5.68 -4.99
C ILE A 101 4.73 6.29 -4.52
N ALA A 102 4.71 7.15 -3.50
CA ALA A 102 5.93 7.71 -2.92
C ALA A 102 6.80 6.63 -2.27
N SER A 103 6.19 5.73 -1.50
CA SER A 103 6.87 4.61 -0.83
C SER A 103 7.48 3.61 -1.83
N LEU A 104 6.78 3.31 -2.92
CA LEU A 104 7.35 2.49 -4.00
C LEU A 104 8.63 3.11 -4.55
N LYS A 105 8.60 4.41 -4.87
CA LYS A 105 9.76 5.12 -5.41
C LYS A 105 10.90 5.18 -4.41
N ARG A 106 10.60 5.34 -3.12
CA ARG A 106 11.59 5.38 -2.06
C ARG A 106 12.42 4.11 -1.95
N LEU A 107 11.87 2.93 -2.26
CA LEU A 107 12.65 1.69 -2.28
C LEU A 107 13.83 1.75 -3.26
N LEU A 108 13.77 2.61 -4.29
CA LEU A 108 14.85 2.80 -5.26
C LEU A 108 16.05 3.61 -4.71
N ASP A 109 15.90 4.25 -3.56
CA ASP A 109 16.96 4.99 -2.88
C ASP A 109 17.89 4.05 -2.09
N TYR A 110 17.50 2.78 -1.92
CA TYR A 110 18.26 1.74 -1.24
C TYR A 110 18.86 0.74 -2.22
N ASP A 111 19.91 0.01 -1.80
CA ASP A 111 20.51 -1.08 -2.60
C ASP A 111 19.65 -2.36 -2.49
N VAL A 112 18.44 -2.30 -3.04
CA VAL A 112 17.53 -3.44 -3.07
C VAL A 112 17.65 -4.15 -4.42
N ARG A 113 18.05 -5.42 -4.39
CA ARG A 113 18.16 -6.28 -5.57
C ARG A 113 16.88 -7.06 -5.86
N SER A 114 16.30 -7.68 -4.82
CA SER A 114 15.12 -8.54 -4.95
C SER A 114 14.08 -8.26 -3.86
N VAL A 115 12.84 -8.69 -4.09
CA VAL A 115 11.70 -8.49 -3.18
C VAL A 115 11.16 -9.84 -2.73
N ALA A 116 11.07 -10.04 -1.41
CA ALA A 116 10.31 -11.11 -0.79
C ALA A 116 8.93 -10.56 -0.38
N PRO A 117 7.88 -10.82 -1.17
CA PRO A 117 6.55 -10.30 -0.91
C PRO A 117 5.86 -11.05 0.24
N GLY A 118 4.81 -10.45 0.83
CA GLY A 118 3.93 -11.16 1.77
C GLY A 118 3.15 -12.29 1.09
N HIS A 119 2.80 -12.10 -0.18
CA HIS A 119 2.08 -13.08 -1.00
C HIS A 119 2.76 -13.27 -2.36
N GLY A 120 2.90 -14.54 -2.80
CA GLY A 120 3.50 -14.92 -4.06
C GLY A 120 4.98 -15.27 -3.96
N GLU A 121 5.63 -15.43 -5.11
CA GLU A 121 7.02 -15.86 -5.24
C GLU A 121 8.00 -14.69 -5.15
N LEU A 122 9.26 -15.00 -4.85
CA LEU A 122 10.35 -14.01 -4.85
C LEU A 122 10.44 -13.27 -6.20
N ILE A 123 10.57 -11.96 -6.14
CA ILE A 123 10.71 -11.10 -7.32
C ILE A 123 12.21 -10.75 -7.46
N PRO A 124 12.87 -11.18 -8.55
CA PRO A 124 14.33 -11.08 -8.66
C PRO A 124 14.85 -9.68 -8.99
N ASP A 125 14.01 -8.76 -9.46
CA ASP A 125 14.38 -7.41 -9.85
C ASP A 125 13.44 -6.39 -9.22
N CYS A 126 13.87 -5.82 -8.09
CA CYS A 126 13.09 -4.83 -7.35
C CYS A 126 12.82 -3.57 -8.19
N ARG A 127 13.83 -3.05 -8.91
CA ARG A 127 13.69 -1.83 -9.70
C ARG A 127 12.64 -1.99 -10.79
N ALA A 128 12.75 -3.06 -11.56
CA ALA A 128 11.79 -3.34 -12.65
C ALA A 128 10.35 -3.48 -12.12
N GLU A 129 10.17 -4.15 -10.98
CA GLU A 129 8.83 -4.31 -10.39
C GLU A 129 8.29 -2.99 -9.83
N VAL A 130 9.09 -2.20 -9.13
CA VAL A 130 8.69 -0.86 -8.66
C VAL A 130 8.28 0.03 -9.84
N GLU A 131 9.09 0.10 -10.88
CA GLU A 131 8.78 0.91 -12.07
C GLU A 131 7.49 0.45 -12.78
N LYS A 132 7.25 -0.86 -12.84
CA LYS A 132 6.03 -1.47 -13.38
C LYS A 132 4.81 -1.07 -12.54
N LEU A 133 4.89 -1.19 -11.20
CA LEU A 133 3.80 -0.86 -10.29
C LEU A 133 3.48 0.64 -10.32
N VAL A 134 4.49 1.51 -10.26
CA VAL A 134 4.31 2.96 -10.35
C VAL A 134 3.64 3.33 -11.68
N ARG A 135 4.12 2.79 -12.80
CA ARG A 135 3.52 3.00 -14.12
C ARG A 135 2.06 2.53 -14.16
N HIS A 136 1.77 1.35 -13.62
CA HIS A 136 0.39 0.83 -13.54
C HIS A 136 -0.53 1.79 -12.77
N ARG A 137 -0.10 2.26 -11.58
CA ARG A 137 -0.89 3.21 -10.76
C ARG A 137 -1.14 4.54 -11.50
N LEU A 138 -0.10 5.11 -12.12
CA LEU A 138 -0.22 6.37 -12.86
C LEU A 138 -1.08 6.23 -14.12
N MET A 139 -1.03 5.08 -14.80
CA MET A 139 -1.92 4.79 -15.93
C MET A 139 -3.38 4.70 -15.48
N ARG A 140 -3.66 4.05 -14.34
CA ARG A 140 -5.01 3.99 -13.76
C ARG A 140 -5.48 5.39 -13.35
N GLU A 141 -4.64 6.18 -12.70
CA GLU A 141 -4.93 7.57 -12.34
C GLU A 141 -5.27 8.43 -13.56
N ALA A 142 -4.53 8.25 -14.66
CA ALA A 142 -4.84 8.95 -15.91
C ALA A 142 -6.21 8.51 -16.49
N LYS A 143 -6.64 7.24 -16.32
CA LYS A 143 -8.00 6.81 -16.67
C LYS A 143 -9.03 7.50 -15.78
N VAL A 144 -8.79 7.57 -14.45
CA VAL A 144 -9.67 8.28 -13.51
C VAL A 144 -9.83 9.74 -13.90
N ALA A 145 -8.73 10.46 -14.11
CA ALA A 145 -8.77 11.88 -14.49
C ALA A 145 -9.53 12.12 -15.80
N ARG A 146 -9.39 11.22 -16.78
CA ARG A 146 -10.15 11.33 -18.06
C ARG A 146 -11.63 10.99 -17.93
N ALA A 147 -12.01 10.18 -16.94
CA ALA A 147 -13.39 9.79 -16.71
C ALA A 147 -14.19 10.84 -15.95
N LEU A 148 -13.51 11.75 -15.24
CA LEU A 148 -14.16 12.85 -14.55
C LEU A 148 -14.83 13.81 -15.56
N ALA A 149 -16.03 14.26 -15.21
CA ALA A 149 -16.81 15.22 -15.97
C ALA A 149 -17.15 16.44 -15.08
N PRO A 150 -17.61 17.56 -15.66
CA PRO A 150 -18.06 18.70 -14.87
C PRO A 150 -19.23 18.39 -13.94
N ALA A 151 -20.08 17.43 -14.32
CA ALA A 151 -21.18 16.95 -13.47
C ALA A 151 -20.69 15.85 -12.52
N PRO A 152 -21.10 15.86 -11.24
CA PRO A 152 -20.72 14.84 -10.27
C PRO A 152 -21.14 13.44 -10.70
N GLN A 153 -20.25 12.47 -10.53
CA GLN A 153 -20.44 11.07 -10.86
C GLN A 153 -20.19 10.20 -9.62
N SER A 154 -21.01 9.17 -9.44
CA SER A 154 -20.82 8.21 -8.35
C SER A 154 -19.62 7.28 -8.59
N LEU A 155 -19.11 6.63 -7.53
CA LEU A 155 -18.09 5.60 -7.67
C LEU A 155 -18.57 4.44 -8.55
N ASP A 156 -19.86 4.09 -8.48
CA ASP A 156 -20.45 3.03 -9.30
C ASP A 156 -20.42 3.38 -10.81
N THR A 157 -20.62 4.65 -11.14
CA THR A 157 -20.49 5.11 -12.52
C THR A 157 -19.05 5.12 -12.99
N LEU A 158 -18.14 5.66 -12.17
CA LEU A 158 -16.74 5.81 -12.53
C LEU A 158 -16.01 4.46 -12.64
N VAL A 159 -16.33 3.48 -11.76
CA VAL A 159 -15.63 2.19 -11.77
C VAL A 159 -15.80 1.44 -13.08
N VAL A 160 -16.98 1.51 -13.69
CA VAL A 160 -17.28 0.83 -14.97
C VAL A 160 -16.38 1.33 -16.11
N SER A 161 -16.13 2.64 -16.15
CA SER A 161 -15.32 3.25 -17.22
C SER A 161 -13.82 3.19 -16.92
N VAL A 162 -13.43 3.30 -15.65
CA VAL A 162 -12.03 3.32 -15.23
C VAL A 162 -11.43 1.93 -15.18
N TYR A 163 -12.23 0.93 -14.81
CA TYR A 163 -11.83 -0.47 -14.64
C TYR A 163 -12.49 -1.37 -15.70
N ASP A 164 -12.63 -0.86 -16.95
CA ASP A 164 -13.17 -1.56 -18.11
C ASP A 164 -12.36 -2.80 -18.53
N ASP A 165 -11.14 -2.92 -18.04
CA ASP A 165 -10.20 -4.03 -18.21
C ASP A 165 -10.19 -5.03 -17.03
N VAL A 166 -11.11 -4.89 -16.07
CA VAL A 166 -11.22 -5.74 -14.86
C VAL A 166 -12.59 -6.42 -14.86
N ASP A 167 -12.62 -7.69 -14.42
CA ASP A 167 -13.86 -8.45 -14.27
C ASP A 167 -14.86 -7.65 -13.41
N PRO A 168 -16.10 -7.43 -13.88
CA PRO A 168 -17.14 -6.74 -13.10
C PRO A 168 -17.39 -7.30 -11.71
N ALA A 169 -17.15 -8.59 -11.47
CA ALA A 169 -17.22 -9.19 -10.14
C ALA A 169 -16.19 -8.60 -9.15
N MET A 170 -15.13 -7.98 -9.66
CA MET A 170 -14.08 -7.33 -8.86
C MET A 170 -14.31 -5.83 -8.68
N HIS A 171 -15.36 -5.23 -9.27
CA HIS A 171 -15.59 -3.79 -9.21
C HIS A 171 -15.78 -3.26 -7.79
N GLU A 172 -16.38 -4.06 -6.88
CA GLU A 172 -16.51 -3.65 -5.47
C GLU A 172 -15.14 -3.41 -4.81
N TRP A 173 -14.16 -4.26 -5.08
CA TRP A 173 -12.78 -4.08 -4.62
C TRP A 173 -12.07 -2.95 -5.38
N ALA A 174 -12.32 -2.84 -6.68
CA ALA A 174 -11.73 -1.79 -7.50
C ALA A 174 -12.19 -0.38 -7.09
N LYS A 175 -13.43 -0.22 -6.59
CA LYS A 175 -13.95 1.05 -6.07
C LYS A 175 -13.11 1.58 -4.90
N LEU A 176 -12.53 0.73 -4.07
CA LEU A 176 -11.66 1.14 -2.97
C LEU A 176 -10.40 1.84 -3.50
N SER A 177 -9.73 1.22 -4.47
CA SER A 177 -8.56 1.83 -5.12
C SER A 177 -8.94 3.03 -5.99
N LEU A 178 -10.11 3.03 -6.63
CA LEU A 178 -10.65 4.20 -7.33
C LEU A 178 -10.80 5.39 -6.39
N LEU A 179 -11.42 5.17 -5.22
CA LEU A 179 -11.58 6.21 -4.20
C LEU A 179 -10.21 6.76 -3.75
N ALA A 180 -9.21 5.89 -3.57
CA ALA A 180 -7.85 6.30 -3.22
C ALA A 180 -7.21 7.19 -4.31
N HIS A 181 -7.42 6.89 -5.59
CA HIS A 181 -6.99 7.77 -6.70
C HIS A 181 -7.74 9.10 -6.71
N LEU A 182 -9.05 9.11 -6.48
CA LEU A 182 -9.85 10.32 -6.44
C LEU A 182 -9.42 11.25 -5.30
N ILE A 183 -9.15 10.70 -4.11
CA ILE A 183 -8.63 11.47 -2.97
C ILE A 183 -7.26 12.06 -3.30
N LYS A 184 -6.37 11.29 -3.95
CA LYS A 184 -5.07 11.81 -4.40
C LYS A 184 -5.25 12.97 -5.39
N LEU A 185 -6.12 12.81 -6.39
CA LEU A 185 -6.42 13.85 -7.37
C LEU A 185 -7.05 15.10 -6.72
N GLU A 186 -7.89 14.91 -5.70
CA GLU A 186 -8.47 16.02 -4.91
C GLU A 186 -7.36 16.80 -4.18
N GLY A 187 -6.41 16.10 -3.54
CA GLY A 187 -5.24 16.72 -2.92
C GLY A 187 -4.33 17.47 -3.91
N GLU A 188 -4.37 17.10 -5.19
CA GLU A 188 -3.65 17.77 -6.28
C GLU A 188 -4.48 18.88 -6.96
N GLY A 189 -5.71 19.12 -6.52
CA GLY A 189 -6.63 20.09 -7.12
C GLY A 189 -7.14 19.69 -8.51
N ARG A 190 -7.20 18.40 -8.83
CA ARG A 190 -7.61 17.85 -10.13
C ARG A 190 -8.98 17.16 -10.09
N SER A 191 -9.50 16.89 -8.92
CA SER A 191 -10.87 16.43 -8.70
C SER A 191 -11.50 17.17 -7.52
N VAL A 192 -12.82 17.18 -7.46
CA VAL A 192 -13.58 17.76 -6.36
C VAL A 192 -14.67 16.79 -5.94
N ARG A 193 -14.78 16.58 -4.63
CA ARG A 193 -15.93 15.89 -4.05
C ARG A 193 -17.10 16.85 -3.98
N SER A 194 -18.21 16.46 -4.56
CA SER A 194 -19.44 17.25 -4.55
C SER A 194 -20.55 16.52 -3.82
N SER A 195 -21.17 17.20 -2.88
CA SER A 195 -22.39 16.74 -2.19
C SER A 195 -23.57 17.58 -2.69
N GLY A 196 -24.28 17.08 -3.70
CA GLY A 196 -25.45 17.75 -4.28
C GLY A 196 -26.67 16.83 -4.30
N LYS A 197 -27.83 17.34 -3.82
CA LYS A 197 -29.14 16.66 -3.86
C LYS A 197 -29.19 15.22 -3.30
N GLY A 198 -28.34 14.92 -2.27
CA GLY A 198 -28.40 13.65 -1.54
C GLY A 198 -27.50 12.53 -2.09
N GLU A 199 -26.73 12.78 -3.13
CA GLU A 199 -25.69 11.84 -3.62
C GLU A 199 -24.30 12.49 -3.54
N GLU A 200 -23.36 11.79 -2.93
CA GLU A 200 -21.94 12.16 -3.00
C GLU A 200 -21.39 11.72 -4.37
N GLY A 201 -20.70 12.62 -5.03
CA GLY A 201 -20.09 12.36 -6.34
C GLY A 201 -18.76 13.05 -6.50
N TRP A 202 -18.06 12.72 -7.56
CA TRP A 202 -16.77 13.27 -7.94
C TRP A 202 -16.86 13.94 -9.31
N CYS A 203 -16.24 15.10 -9.45
CA CYS A 203 -16.20 15.83 -10.71
C CYS A 203 -14.80 16.40 -10.96
N GLU A 204 -14.56 16.88 -12.18
CA GLU A 204 -13.37 17.61 -12.54
C GLU A 204 -13.26 18.91 -11.71
N ALA A 205 -12.06 19.26 -11.28
CA ALA A 205 -11.81 20.57 -10.68
C ALA A 205 -11.83 21.65 -11.75
N ALA A 206 -12.42 22.81 -11.44
CA ALA A 206 -12.55 23.92 -12.35
C ALA A 206 -11.22 24.64 -12.62
#